data_4fda10450bf81f3a405b7c1155391614
#
_entry.id   4fda10450bf81f3a405b7c1155391614
#
_cell.length_a   1.000
_cell.length_b   1.000
_cell.length_c   1.000
_cell.angle_alpha   90.00
_cell.angle_beta   90.00
_cell.angle_gamma   90.00
#
_symmetry.space_group_name_H-M   'P 1'
#
loop_
_entity.id
_entity.type
_entity.pdbx_description
1 polymer ?
#
loop_
_entity_poly.entity_id
_entity_poly.type
_entity_poly.pdbx_seq_one_letter_code
_entity_poly.pdbx_strand_id
1 'polypeptide(L)'
;MAQSTISYAQKDELGVAPTGVVAASDLNSIKAVVNGNSVDAESRVGALELSDAGSVIIVKQASDLSGTLDATKTYFIDGIIDMGSTSIEVPAGGLNLTGSTFDISKLISSATTYTMFTSPVGGSGNLLGRDLAMEVTGTGSQVFNLFSATGFDAFEFARVNWNDCTSLGTIDNYRQGLESGTGRFGGTPNLTLKGAWVGGYYIETSIVRSLDAGMTGALYQAGTGFTMASRFRSNQNIDLPASAAFVDFASSDFTNPSTLQLEGCIISRNGAFDSSDSNITPNVAASDLASNWVGNIGIGNTFVGGRASVILDAPTTINTVDVFETVVASAWIVDLLEHFDSLAVDGSGRGLRHLANVPRSYEISGDLVVSGPSNDEVTVKVVKYDSSAAATVDIYSQTRQINNLTGGRDVAFFSIPSVLELDQNDYVYLEISNSTSTGNLTLEVGSVFTVKKR
;
A
#
# COMPACT_ATOMS: atom_id res chain seq x y z
N MET A 1 3.06 41.61 -25.48
CA MET A 1 3.87 42.86 -25.47
C MET A 1 5.26 42.49 -25.98
N ALA A 2 5.74 43.20 -27.03
CA ALA A 2 7.02 42.89 -27.63
C ALA A 2 8.14 43.34 -26.68
N GLN A 3 9.03 42.43 -26.28
CA GLN A 3 10.31 42.80 -25.71
C GLN A 3 11.01 43.74 -26.71
N SER A 4 11.44 44.92 -26.29
CA SER A 4 12.37 45.75 -27.04
C SER A 4 13.72 45.07 -27.10
N THR A 5 13.87 44.05 -27.96
CA THR A 5 15.15 43.49 -28.34
C THR A 5 15.88 44.53 -29.17
N ILE A 6 17.04 44.97 -28.71
CA ILE A 6 17.94 45.75 -29.58
C ILE A 6 18.26 44.88 -30.76
N SER A 7 17.69 45.19 -31.92
CA SER A 7 17.95 44.46 -33.16
C SER A 7 19.44 44.70 -33.58
N TYR A 8 20.01 43.78 -34.37
CA TYR A 8 21.37 43.93 -34.85
C TYR A 8 21.56 45.22 -35.68
N ALA A 9 20.51 45.70 -36.36
CA ALA A 9 20.48 46.99 -37.08
C ALA A 9 20.60 48.18 -36.13
N GLN A 10 19.99 48.13 -34.92
CA GLN A 10 20.15 49.18 -33.92
C GLN A 10 21.54 49.27 -33.30
N LYS A 11 22.33 48.20 -33.38
CA LYS A 11 23.74 48.20 -32.98
C LYS A 11 24.66 48.93 -33.96
N ASP A 12 24.32 48.88 -35.26
CA ASP A 12 25.08 49.59 -36.29
C ASP A 12 24.76 51.13 -36.28
N GLU A 13 23.57 51.49 -35.81
CA GLU A 13 23.18 52.93 -35.65
C GLU A 13 23.81 53.58 -34.37
N LEU A 14 24.34 52.77 -33.45
CA LEU A 14 25.02 53.28 -32.25
C LEU A 14 26.48 53.73 -32.53
N GLY A 15 26.82 54.00 -33.80
CA GLY A 15 28.03 54.74 -34.22
C GLY A 15 29.28 54.32 -33.48
N VAL A 16 29.76 53.06 -33.65
CA VAL A 16 31.06 52.68 -33.12
C VAL A 16 32.11 53.47 -33.87
N ALA A 17 32.79 54.36 -33.17
CA ALA A 17 33.90 55.10 -33.75
C ALA A 17 34.91 54.13 -34.38
N PRO A 18 35.56 54.47 -35.52
CA PRO A 18 36.49 53.60 -36.26
C PRO A 18 37.69 53.08 -35.44
N THR A 19 37.84 53.56 -34.22
CA THR A 19 38.92 53.19 -33.27
C THR A 19 38.46 52.16 -32.19
N GLY A 20 37.20 51.65 -32.25
CA GLY A 20 36.68 50.71 -31.24
C GLY A 20 36.33 51.38 -29.87
N VAL A 21 36.28 52.68 -29.79
CA VAL A 21 35.91 53.42 -28.61
C VAL A 21 34.43 53.81 -28.68
N VAL A 22 33.61 53.29 -27.75
CA VAL A 22 32.18 53.65 -27.62
C VAL A 22 32.08 55.08 -27.13
N ALA A 23 31.34 55.94 -27.88
CA ALA A 23 31.16 57.35 -27.48
C ALA A 23 30.34 57.44 -26.17
N ALA A 24 30.58 58.47 -25.34
CA ALA A 24 29.88 58.65 -24.11
C ALA A 24 28.34 58.79 -24.26
N SER A 25 27.89 59.32 -25.44
CA SER A 25 26.51 59.38 -25.83
C SER A 25 25.86 57.97 -26.01
N ASP A 26 26.65 57.04 -26.54
CA ASP A 26 26.19 55.67 -26.80
C ASP A 26 26.08 54.89 -25.50
N LEU A 27 27.06 55.09 -24.57
CA LEU A 27 26.99 54.53 -23.24
C LEU A 27 25.78 55.03 -22.47
N ASN A 28 25.43 56.32 -22.60
CA ASN A 28 24.23 56.87 -21.98
C ASN A 28 22.93 56.30 -22.62
N SER A 29 22.94 56.10 -23.90
CA SER A 29 21.79 55.44 -24.59
C SER A 29 21.63 53.99 -24.17
N ILE A 30 22.72 53.22 -24.12
CA ILE A 30 22.72 51.84 -23.58
C ILE A 30 22.25 51.80 -22.14
N LYS A 31 22.75 52.71 -21.31
CA LYS A 31 22.35 52.85 -19.90
C LYS A 31 20.86 53.17 -19.76
N ALA A 32 20.31 54.06 -20.61
CA ALA A 32 18.91 54.38 -20.58
C ALA A 32 18.01 53.19 -21.01
N VAL A 33 18.42 52.40 -22.02
CA VAL A 33 17.70 51.19 -22.44
C VAL A 33 17.78 50.09 -21.37
N VAL A 34 18.95 49.88 -20.73
CA VAL A 34 19.13 48.91 -19.64
C VAL A 34 18.30 49.29 -18.43
N ASN A 35 18.32 50.58 -18.04
CA ASN A 35 17.53 51.07 -16.91
C ASN A 35 16.01 51.03 -17.23
N GLY A 36 15.60 51.36 -18.49
CA GLY A 36 14.21 51.24 -18.93
C GLY A 36 13.71 49.79 -18.88
N ASN A 37 14.53 48.85 -19.36
CA ASN A 37 14.21 47.43 -19.29
C ASN A 37 14.18 46.89 -17.83
N SER A 38 15.05 47.43 -16.94
CA SER A 38 15.02 47.08 -15.51
C SER A 38 13.72 47.59 -14.84
N VAL A 39 13.35 48.83 -15.10
CA VAL A 39 12.07 49.43 -14.59
C VAL A 39 10.86 48.70 -15.16
N ASP A 40 10.89 48.29 -16.43
CA ASP A 40 9.80 47.53 -17.03
C ASP A 40 9.72 46.11 -16.46
N ALA A 41 10.90 45.48 -16.15
CA ALA A 41 10.96 44.20 -15.47
C ALA A 41 10.43 44.29 -14.04
N GLU A 42 10.82 45.32 -13.29
CA GLU A 42 10.31 45.57 -11.92
C GLU A 42 8.80 45.86 -11.94
N SER A 43 8.32 46.68 -12.91
CA SER A 43 6.90 46.94 -13.09
C SER A 43 6.09 45.68 -13.46
N ARG A 44 6.67 44.80 -14.27
CA ARG A 44 6.04 43.50 -14.64
C ARG A 44 6.05 42.50 -13.52
N VAL A 45 7.12 42.47 -12.73
CA VAL A 45 7.17 41.68 -11.49
C VAL A 45 6.14 42.20 -10.50
N GLY A 46 6.08 43.50 -10.26
CA GLY A 46 5.07 44.12 -9.41
C GLY A 46 3.64 43.94 -9.93
N ALA A 47 3.41 43.95 -11.27
CA ALA A 47 2.10 43.68 -11.86
C ALA A 47 1.74 42.16 -11.77
N LEU A 48 2.72 41.26 -11.87
CA LEU A 48 2.56 39.82 -11.58
C LEU A 48 2.25 39.58 -10.11
N GLU A 49 2.98 40.22 -9.21
CA GLU A 49 2.72 40.20 -7.78
C GLU A 49 1.33 40.77 -7.45
N LEU A 50 0.92 41.83 -8.12
CA LEU A 50 -0.42 42.43 -7.95
C LEU A 50 -1.57 41.60 -8.63
N SER A 51 -1.27 40.89 -9.71
CA SER A 51 -2.28 39.99 -10.33
C SER A 51 -2.41 38.66 -9.57
N ASP A 52 -1.35 38.21 -8.93
CA ASP A 52 -1.31 37.01 -8.02
C ASP A 52 -1.53 37.40 -6.55
N ALA A 53 -1.49 38.69 -6.17
CA ALA A 53 -1.79 39.18 -4.82
C ALA A 53 -3.21 38.80 -4.34
N GLY A 54 -4.01 38.26 -5.26
CA GLY A 54 -5.30 37.64 -4.95
C GLY A 54 -5.21 36.19 -4.43
N SER A 55 -4.21 35.35 -4.79
CA SER A 55 -4.23 33.89 -4.58
C SER A 55 -3.14 33.34 -3.70
N VAL A 56 -1.99 34.03 -3.50
CA VAL A 56 -0.87 33.54 -2.72
C VAL A 56 -0.49 34.49 -1.60
N ILE A 57 -0.31 33.94 -0.40
CA ILE A 57 0.25 34.62 0.78
C ILE A 57 1.60 34.03 1.09
N ILE A 58 2.63 34.86 1.09
CA ILE A 58 3.99 34.43 1.47
C ILE A 58 4.11 34.46 3.00
N VAL A 59 4.37 33.28 3.56
CA VAL A 59 4.53 33.08 5.00
C VAL A 59 6.00 33.18 5.37
N LYS A 60 6.36 34.13 6.24
CA LYS A 60 7.72 34.35 6.73
C LYS A 60 7.87 34.20 8.22
N GLN A 61 6.78 34.13 8.95
CA GLN A 61 6.75 34.04 10.41
C GLN A 61 5.46 33.36 10.88
N ALA A 62 5.44 32.84 12.10
CA ALA A 62 4.30 32.10 12.66
C ALA A 62 3.01 32.93 12.69
N SER A 63 3.10 34.25 12.91
CA SER A 63 1.92 35.11 12.93
C SER A 63 1.20 35.21 11.60
N ASP A 64 1.86 34.92 10.47
CA ASP A 64 1.22 34.90 9.14
C ASP A 64 0.28 33.71 8.96
N LEU A 65 0.40 32.68 9.84
CA LEU A 65 -0.46 31.50 9.90
C LEU A 65 -1.36 31.49 11.15
N SER A 66 -1.46 32.60 11.86
CA SER A 66 -2.30 32.74 13.06
C SER A 66 -3.63 33.45 12.74
N GLY A 67 -4.65 33.18 13.57
CA GLY A 67 -5.98 33.78 13.44
C GLY A 67 -6.79 33.15 12.29
N THR A 68 -7.73 33.92 11.74
CA THR A 68 -8.61 33.43 10.68
C THR A 68 -7.91 33.47 9.33
N LEU A 69 -7.58 32.32 8.80
CA LEU A 69 -6.97 32.17 7.47
C LEU A 69 -8.02 32.22 6.36
N ASP A 70 -7.63 32.79 5.21
CA ASP A 70 -8.50 32.87 4.02
C ASP A 70 -8.43 31.55 3.23
N ALA A 71 -9.49 30.78 3.21
CA ALA A 71 -9.58 29.50 2.52
C ALA A 71 -9.45 29.59 0.99
N THR A 72 -9.54 30.79 0.40
CA THR A 72 -9.36 31.02 -1.04
C THR A 72 -7.91 31.24 -1.45
N LYS A 73 -6.99 31.29 -0.48
CA LYS A 73 -5.57 31.56 -0.68
C LYS A 73 -4.71 30.31 -0.59
N THR A 74 -3.57 30.37 -1.26
CA THR A 74 -2.45 29.44 -1.05
C THR A 74 -1.41 30.11 -0.17
N TYR A 75 -1.01 29.45 0.90
CA TYR A 75 0.03 29.94 1.81
C TYR A 75 1.37 29.33 1.42
N PHE A 76 2.29 30.17 0.91
CA PHE A 76 3.61 29.73 0.50
C PHE A 76 4.60 29.90 1.67
N ILE A 77 5.16 28.79 2.13
CA ILE A 77 6.12 28.76 3.24
C ILE A 77 7.50 29.16 2.70
N ASP A 78 7.96 30.34 3.06
CA ASP A 78 9.23 30.92 2.62
C ASP A 78 10.31 30.72 3.72
N GLY A 79 11.01 29.60 3.66
CA GLY A 79 12.06 29.24 4.60
C GLY A 79 11.59 28.41 5.79
N ILE A 80 12.33 28.47 6.88
CA ILE A 80 12.06 27.74 8.13
C ILE A 80 11.28 28.66 9.06
N ILE A 81 10.06 28.29 9.39
CA ILE A 81 9.17 29.03 10.28
C ILE A 81 9.08 28.30 11.61
N ASP A 82 9.62 28.89 12.66
CA ASP A 82 9.40 28.40 14.03
C ASP A 82 8.03 28.87 14.52
N MET A 83 7.13 27.92 14.66
CA MET A 83 5.76 28.15 15.12
C MET A 83 5.69 28.43 16.62
N GLY A 84 6.72 28.04 17.39
CA GLY A 84 6.69 28.16 18.84
C GLY A 84 5.46 27.42 19.40
N SER A 85 4.55 28.18 20.05
CA SER A 85 3.25 27.69 20.51
C SER A 85 2.06 28.12 19.63
N THR A 86 2.32 28.72 18.47
CA THR A 86 1.27 29.20 17.55
C THR A 86 0.70 28.04 16.76
N SER A 87 -0.56 27.72 16.98
CA SER A 87 -1.29 26.73 16.19
C SER A 87 -1.91 27.35 14.93
N ILE A 88 -2.04 26.53 13.90
CA ILE A 88 -2.70 26.87 12.63
C ILE A 88 -4.12 26.31 12.73
N GLU A 89 -5.12 27.19 12.79
CA GLU A 89 -6.51 26.75 12.71
C GLU A 89 -6.92 26.59 11.24
N VAL A 90 -7.21 25.35 10.83
CA VAL A 90 -7.63 25.04 9.45
C VAL A 90 -9.07 25.51 9.25
N PRO A 91 -9.33 26.49 8.37
CA PRO A 91 -10.68 27.02 8.17
C PRO A 91 -11.68 25.96 7.69
N ALA A 92 -12.98 26.18 7.95
CA ALA A 92 -14.04 25.32 7.41
C ALA A 92 -14.08 25.27 5.88
N GLY A 93 -13.57 26.30 5.19
CA GLY A 93 -13.41 26.32 3.73
C GLY A 93 -12.14 25.61 3.22
N GLY A 94 -11.26 25.18 4.13
CA GLY A 94 -10.02 24.50 3.82
C GLY A 94 -8.77 25.38 3.89
N LEU A 95 -7.61 24.74 3.78
CA LEU A 95 -6.29 25.37 3.79
C LEU A 95 -5.39 24.72 2.76
N ASN A 96 -4.72 25.54 1.95
CA ASN A 96 -3.72 25.08 0.99
C ASN A 96 -2.35 25.65 1.36
N LEU A 97 -1.39 24.77 1.65
CA LEU A 97 -0.01 25.07 2.00
C LEU A 97 0.93 24.59 0.90
N THR A 98 1.91 25.37 0.56
CA THR A 98 2.96 24.96 -0.37
C THR A 98 4.32 25.51 0.06
N GLY A 99 5.36 24.78 -0.23
CA GLY A 99 6.73 25.25 -0.08
C GLY A 99 7.49 25.22 -1.39
N SER A 100 8.78 25.52 -1.34
CA SER A 100 9.69 25.34 -2.48
C SER A 100 10.20 23.90 -2.56
N THR A 101 10.67 23.37 -1.44
CA THR A 101 11.07 21.98 -1.23
C THR A 101 11.04 21.68 0.28
N PHE A 102 10.92 20.39 0.65
CA PHE A 102 10.96 19.97 2.06
C PHE A 102 12.28 20.26 2.79
N ASP A 103 13.38 20.56 2.08
CA ASP A 103 14.65 20.94 2.69
C ASP A 103 14.69 22.43 3.08
N ILE A 104 13.99 23.27 2.35
CA ILE A 104 14.00 24.72 2.49
C ILE A 104 12.78 25.22 3.26
N SER A 105 11.59 24.77 2.87
CA SER A 105 10.32 25.21 3.45
C SER A 105 9.91 24.29 4.60
N LYS A 106 9.97 24.80 5.84
CA LYS A 106 9.68 24.00 7.04
C LYS A 106 8.79 24.75 8.02
N LEU A 107 7.88 24.01 8.64
CA LEU A 107 7.16 24.43 9.85
C LEU A 107 7.70 23.60 11.02
N ILE A 108 8.29 24.27 12.01
CA ILE A 108 8.92 23.59 13.14
C ILE A 108 8.33 24.06 14.47
N SER A 109 8.31 23.19 15.48
CA SER A 109 8.00 23.54 16.86
C SER A 109 8.60 22.54 17.84
N SER A 110 9.20 23.06 18.91
CA SER A 110 9.66 22.28 20.07
C SER A 110 8.80 22.49 21.33
N ALA A 111 7.68 23.21 21.20
CA ALA A 111 6.78 23.47 22.31
C ALA A 111 6.13 22.18 22.83
N THR A 112 6.01 22.04 24.15
CA THR A 112 5.38 20.87 24.80
C THR A 112 3.85 20.97 24.76
N THR A 113 3.18 19.82 24.65
CA THR A 113 1.72 19.74 24.63
C THR A 113 1.09 20.63 23.53
N TYR A 114 1.77 20.69 22.39
CA TYR A 114 1.46 21.56 21.27
C TYR A 114 0.75 20.77 20.14
N THR A 115 -0.14 21.42 19.43
CA THR A 115 -0.74 20.89 18.18
C THR A 115 -0.53 21.92 17.08
N MET A 116 0.11 21.51 15.97
CA MET A 116 0.41 22.41 14.87
C MET A 116 -0.85 22.79 14.09
N PHE A 117 -1.65 21.82 13.69
CA PHE A 117 -2.91 22.05 12.96
C PHE A 117 -4.10 21.64 13.80
N THR A 118 -5.04 22.55 13.96
CA THR A 118 -6.29 22.35 14.72
C THR A 118 -7.52 22.67 13.87
N SER A 119 -8.66 22.11 14.26
CA SER A 119 -9.95 22.50 13.67
C SER A 119 -10.67 23.51 14.54
N PRO A 120 -11.42 24.47 13.94
CA PRO A 120 -12.38 25.26 14.70
C PRO A 120 -13.53 24.37 15.24
N VAL A 121 -14.31 24.88 16.15
CA VAL A 121 -15.46 24.16 16.77
C VAL A 121 -16.42 23.58 15.72
N GLY A 122 -16.58 24.25 14.59
CA GLY A 122 -17.43 23.81 13.49
C GLY A 122 -16.80 22.79 12.53
N GLY A 123 -15.58 22.35 12.78
CA GLY A 123 -14.82 21.49 11.91
C GLY A 123 -13.99 22.23 10.86
N SER A 124 -12.96 21.57 10.36
CA SER A 124 -12.09 22.06 9.28
C SER A 124 -12.57 21.56 7.92
N GLY A 125 -12.24 22.31 6.87
CA GLY A 125 -12.37 21.86 5.48
C GLY A 125 -11.15 21.06 5.00
N ASN A 126 -10.94 21.02 3.69
CA ASN A 126 -9.80 20.35 3.08
C ASN A 126 -8.48 20.89 3.64
N LEU A 127 -7.53 19.98 3.90
CA LEU A 127 -6.15 20.35 4.20
C LEU A 127 -5.22 19.77 3.13
N LEU A 128 -4.60 20.66 2.36
CA LEU A 128 -3.71 20.32 1.27
C LEU A 128 -2.31 20.87 1.55
N GLY A 129 -1.28 20.03 1.43
CA GLY A 129 0.11 20.42 1.65
C GLY A 129 1.06 19.84 0.61
N ARG A 130 2.03 20.64 0.15
CA ARG A 130 3.04 20.13 -0.77
C ARG A 130 4.40 20.80 -0.60
N ASP A 131 5.46 20.05 -0.94
CA ASP A 131 6.83 20.57 -1.06
C ASP A 131 7.36 21.25 0.21
N LEU A 132 7.01 20.71 1.40
CA LEU A 132 7.43 21.25 2.68
C LEU A 132 7.76 20.16 3.69
N ALA A 133 8.41 20.53 4.80
CA ALA A 133 8.60 19.64 5.93
C ALA A 133 7.91 20.19 7.19
N MET A 134 7.58 19.27 8.09
CA MET A 134 7.06 19.56 9.42
C MET A 134 7.92 18.85 10.46
N GLU A 135 8.21 19.56 11.56
CA GLU A 135 9.02 19.05 12.65
C GLU A 135 8.41 19.49 13.98
N VAL A 136 7.80 18.53 14.72
CA VAL A 136 7.12 18.80 15.99
C VAL A 136 7.70 17.87 17.06
N THR A 137 8.71 18.38 17.79
CA THR A 137 9.56 17.57 18.68
C THR A 137 9.20 17.67 20.16
N GLY A 138 8.30 18.58 20.54
CA GLY A 138 7.94 18.81 21.94
C GLY A 138 7.24 17.60 22.58
N THR A 139 7.52 17.33 23.85
CA THR A 139 6.87 16.21 24.57
C THR A 139 5.36 16.40 24.63
N GLY A 140 4.60 15.36 24.24
CA GLY A 140 3.14 15.37 24.19
C GLY A 140 2.57 16.23 23.07
N SER A 141 3.40 16.60 22.07
CA SER A 141 2.99 17.43 20.95
C SER A 141 2.65 16.57 19.74
N GLN A 142 1.88 17.13 18.82
CA GLN A 142 1.41 16.46 17.61
C GLN A 142 1.28 17.44 16.45
N VAL A 143 1.31 16.90 15.23
CA VAL A 143 1.11 17.72 14.03
C VAL A 143 -0.38 18.05 13.86
N PHE A 144 -1.27 17.07 13.93
CA PHE A 144 -2.68 17.21 13.61
C PHE A 144 -3.60 16.91 14.80
N ASN A 145 -4.63 17.72 14.96
CA ASN A 145 -5.86 17.42 15.69
C ASN A 145 -7.02 17.99 14.87
N LEU A 146 -7.43 17.26 13.86
CA LEU A 146 -8.37 17.71 12.83
C LEU A 146 -9.66 16.93 12.87
N PHE A 147 -10.76 17.65 12.61
CA PHE A 147 -12.10 17.09 12.53
C PHE A 147 -12.85 17.73 11.35
N SER A 148 -13.40 16.92 10.44
CA SER A 148 -14.34 17.35 9.43
C SER A 148 -15.78 17.17 9.90
N ALA A 149 -16.55 18.27 10.00
CA ALA A 149 -17.95 18.18 10.41
C ALA A 149 -18.83 17.59 9.29
N THR A 150 -18.41 17.71 8.04
CA THR A 150 -19.19 17.30 6.87
C THR A 150 -18.95 15.85 6.45
N GLY A 151 -17.76 15.31 6.75
CA GLY A 151 -17.31 14.02 6.23
C GLY A 151 -17.04 14.03 4.72
N PHE A 152 -16.90 15.22 4.09
CA PHE A 152 -16.63 15.35 2.66
C PHE A 152 -15.27 15.97 2.32
N ASP A 153 -14.52 16.35 3.33
CA ASP A 153 -13.25 17.03 3.19
C ASP A 153 -12.08 16.05 2.89
N ALA A 154 -11.05 16.56 2.24
CA ALA A 154 -9.86 15.81 1.87
C ALA A 154 -8.65 16.20 2.74
N PHE A 155 -7.83 15.21 3.08
CA PHE A 155 -6.52 15.36 3.71
C PHE A 155 -5.47 14.88 2.71
N GLU A 156 -4.71 15.81 2.12
CA GLU A 156 -3.81 15.46 1.02
C GLU A 156 -2.44 16.13 1.19
N PHE A 157 -1.39 15.30 1.17
CA PHE A 157 -0.01 15.75 1.22
C PHE A 157 0.82 15.13 0.10
N ALA A 158 1.54 15.98 -0.63
CA ALA A 158 2.42 15.56 -1.71
C ALA A 158 3.84 16.09 -1.51
N ARG A 159 4.83 15.22 -1.53
CA ARG A 159 6.24 15.57 -1.30
C ARG A 159 6.44 16.34 0.01
N VAL A 160 5.89 15.79 1.09
CA VAL A 160 6.01 16.35 2.44
C VAL A 160 6.81 15.42 3.33
N ASN A 161 7.72 15.96 4.12
CA ASN A 161 8.46 15.21 5.12
C ASN A 161 7.99 15.55 6.53
N TRP A 162 7.75 14.53 7.33
CA TRP A 162 7.58 14.64 8.78
C TRP A 162 8.88 14.20 9.45
N ASN A 163 9.63 15.19 9.96
CA ASN A 163 10.94 14.96 10.57
C ASN A 163 10.82 15.03 12.09
N ASP A 164 11.36 14.04 12.79
CA ASP A 164 11.44 13.97 14.25
C ASP A 164 10.12 14.31 14.99
N CYS A 165 8.97 14.04 14.35
CA CYS A 165 7.69 14.32 14.97
C CYS A 165 7.40 13.36 16.13
N THR A 166 7.03 13.92 17.29
CA THR A 166 6.61 13.14 18.47
C THR A 166 5.33 12.35 18.17
N SER A 167 4.42 12.92 17.39
CA SER A 167 3.22 12.27 16.87
C SER A 167 2.71 13.04 15.64
N LEU A 168 2.11 12.36 14.68
CA LEU A 168 1.30 13.04 13.69
C LEU A 168 -0.10 13.37 14.21
N GLY A 169 -0.56 12.72 15.28
CA GLY A 169 -1.81 13.05 15.96
C GLY A 169 -3.05 12.41 15.37
N THR A 170 -4.13 13.19 15.23
CA THR A 170 -5.46 12.65 14.91
C THR A 170 -6.10 13.38 13.75
N ILE A 171 -6.74 12.60 12.86
CA ILE A 171 -7.60 13.10 11.77
C ILE A 171 -8.92 12.36 11.87
N ASP A 172 -10.01 13.12 11.99
CA ASP A 172 -11.34 12.60 12.30
C ASP A 172 -12.35 12.95 11.20
N ASN A 173 -13.07 11.93 10.72
CA ASN A 173 -14.21 12.05 9.83
C ASN A 173 -13.93 12.77 8.49
N TYR A 174 -12.72 12.63 7.95
CA TYR A 174 -12.43 13.09 6.59
C TYR A 174 -12.93 12.08 5.55
N ARG A 175 -13.31 12.56 4.37
CA ARG A 175 -13.74 11.69 3.27
C ARG A 175 -12.62 10.80 2.78
N GLN A 176 -11.46 11.41 2.51
CA GLN A 176 -10.30 10.72 1.95
C GLN A 176 -8.98 11.28 2.48
N GLY A 177 -7.95 10.43 2.47
CA GLY A 177 -6.56 10.80 2.71
C GLY A 177 -5.68 10.41 1.54
N LEU A 178 -4.70 11.25 1.23
CA LEU A 178 -3.65 10.96 0.26
C LEU A 178 -2.29 11.45 0.79
N GLU A 179 -1.34 10.54 0.86
CA GLU A 179 0.08 10.84 1.05
C GLU A 179 0.85 10.36 -0.18
N SER A 180 1.44 11.27 -0.95
CA SER A 180 2.16 10.93 -2.17
C SER A 180 3.59 11.48 -2.15
N GLY A 181 4.59 10.59 -2.28
CA GLY A 181 6.01 10.98 -2.20
C GLY A 181 6.38 11.58 -0.85
N THR A 182 5.73 11.13 0.23
CA THR A 182 5.96 11.65 1.58
C THR A 182 7.07 10.89 2.29
N GLY A 183 7.63 11.50 3.35
CA GLY A 183 8.66 10.89 4.19
C GLY A 183 8.36 11.02 5.67
N ARG A 184 8.68 9.97 6.44
CA ARG A 184 8.68 10.00 7.91
C ARG A 184 10.08 9.63 8.39
N PHE A 185 10.76 10.58 9.02
CA PHE A 185 12.15 10.45 9.40
C PHE A 185 12.32 10.84 10.87
N GLY A 186 12.80 9.91 11.70
CA GLY A 186 12.93 10.11 13.13
C GLY A 186 11.62 10.17 13.90
N GLY A 187 11.71 10.36 15.20
CA GLY A 187 10.58 10.51 16.11
C GLY A 187 9.66 9.28 16.18
N THR A 188 8.41 9.55 16.56
CA THR A 188 7.34 8.53 16.68
C THR A 188 6.08 8.97 15.91
N PRO A 189 6.16 9.14 14.58
CA PRO A 189 5.15 9.79 13.75
C PRO A 189 3.91 8.90 13.48
N ASN A 190 3.26 8.44 14.52
CA ASN A 190 2.00 7.71 14.45
C ASN A 190 0.82 8.65 14.13
N LEU A 191 -0.08 8.16 13.28
CA LEU A 191 -1.30 8.85 12.85
C LEU A 191 -2.52 8.05 13.26
N THR A 192 -3.45 8.69 13.99
CA THR A 192 -4.73 8.09 14.38
C THR A 192 -5.83 8.57 13.46
N LEU A 193 -6.51 7.62 12.80
CA LEU A 193 -7.68 7.88 11.98
C LEU A 193 -8.95 7.62 12.81
N LYS A 194 -9.93 8.54 12.77
CA LYS A 194 -11.21 8.41 13.48
C LYS A 194 -12.38 8.68 12.54
N GLY A 195 -13.58 8.32 12.99
CA GLY A 195 -14.81 8.58 12.26
C GLY A 195 -14.96 7.78 10.98
N ALA A 196 -15.81 8.22 10.05
CA ALA A 196 -16.17 7.49 8.85
C ALA A 196 -15.38 7.96 7.62
N TRP A 197 -14.59 7.07 7.01
CA TRP A 197 -13.78 7.31 5.82
C TRP A 197 -14.41 6.66 4.59
N VAL A 198 -15.20 7.39 3.83
CA VAL A 198 -15.94 6.85 2.68
C VAL A 198 -15.12 6.79 1.40
N GLY A 199 -14.13 7.67 1.22
CA GLY A 199 -13.26 7.73 0.04
C GLY A 199 -11.92 6.98 0.19
N GLY A 200 -11.60 6.51 1.41
CA GLY A 200 -10.39 5.73 1.67
C GLY A 200 -9.14 6.55 2.02
N TYR A 201 -8.02 5.83 2.24
CA TYR A 201 -6.71 6.42 2.55
C TYR A 201 -5.64 5.80 1.65
N TYR A 202 -4.90 6.63 0.96
CA TYR A 202 -3.94 6.21 -0.06
C TYR A 202 -2.55 6.73 0.28
N ILE A 203 -1.56 5.86 0.26
CA ILE A 203 -0.16 6.18 0.49
C ILE A 203 0.65 5.70 -0.69
N GLU A 204 1.28 6.62 -1.40
CA GLU A 204 1.96 6.35 -2.66
C GLU A 204 3.41 6.83 -2.61
N THR A 205 4.34 5.94 -3.00
CA THR A 205 5.78 6.26 -3.11
C THR A 205 6.39 6.92 -1.86
N SER A 206 5.94 6.50 -0.68
CA SER A 206 6.38 7.09 0.59
C SER A 206 7.56 6.31 1.19
N ILE A 207 8.33 6.99 2.06
CA ILE A 207 9.50 6.44 2.72
C ILE A 207 9.37 6.63 4.22
N VAL A 208 9.63 5.57 5.00
CA VAL A 208 9.68 5.62 6.47
C VAL A 208 11.00 5.04 6.93
N ARG A 209 11.80 5.83 7.63
CA ARG A 209 13.15 5.43 8.07
C ARG A 209 13.57 6.12 9.34
N SER A 210 14.52 5.49 10.04
CA SER A 210 15.21 6.07 11.18
C SER A 210 14.29 6.55 12.31
N LEU A 211 13.15 5.86 12.49
CA LEU A 211 12.24 6.14 13.58
C LEU A 211 12.90 5.84 14.92
N ASP A 212 12.41 6.46 15.99
CA ASP A 212 12.94 6.24 17.32
C ASP A 212 12.80 4.77 17.74
N ALA A 213 13.88 4.18 18.23
CA ALA A 213 13.91 2.77 18.64
C ALA A 213 12.88 2.42 19.74
N GLY A 214 12.45 3.41 20.50
CA GLY A 214 11.41 3.31 21.53
C GLY A 214 9.98 3.46 21.03
N MET A 215 9.77 3.66 19.73
CA MET A 215 8.43 3.78 19.18
C MET A 215 7.63 2.50 19.44
N THR A 216 6.42 2.67 19.95
CA THR A 216 5.42 1.61 20.13
C THR A 216 4.13 1.99 19.39
N GLY A 217 3.23 1.01 19.20
CA GLY A 217 2.00 1.21 18.43
C GLY A 217 2.25 1.16 16.92
N ALA A 218 1.32 1.68 16.13
CA ALA A 218 1.39 1.61 14.68
C ALA A 218 1.58 2.98 14.03
N LEU A 219 2.17 2.99 12.82
CA LEU A 219 2.25 4.22 12.00
C LEU A 219 0.87 4.76 11.67
N TYR A 220 -0.09 3.87 11.43
CA TYR A 220 -1.50 4.20 11.20
C TYR A 220 -2.35 3.35 12.13
N GLN A 221 -3.20 3.99 12.91
CA GLN A 221 -4.02 3.30 13.90
C GLN A 221 -5.47 3.77 13.88
N ALA A 222 -6.38 2.85 14.19
CA ALA A 222 -7.78 3.16 14.36
C ALA A 222 -8.01 3.86 15.70
N GLY A 223 -8.72 4.97 15.66
CA GLY A 223 -9.26 5.64 16.86
C GLY A 223 -10.75 5.39 17.04
N THR A 224 -11.33 6.04 18.01
CA THR A 224 -12.76 5.88 18.34
C THR A 224 -13.65 6.14 17.14
N GLY A 225 -14.54 5.17 16.82
CA GLY A 225 -15.52 5.28 15.76
C GLY A 225 -14.94 5.20 14.35
N PHE A 226 -13.68 4.80 14.20
CA PHE A 226 -13.09 4.61 12.88
C PHE A 226 -13.84 3.54 12.10
N THR A 227 -14.20 3.88 10.86
CA THR A 227 -14.72 2.93 9.86
C THR A 227 -14.25 3.35 8.47
N MET A 228 -13.96 2.37 7.62
CA MET A 228 -13.52 2.61 6.25
C MET A 228 -14.41 1.85 5.25
N ALA A 229 -15.17 2.60 4.45
CA ALA A 229 -16.06 2.02 3.45
C ALA A 229 -15.36 1.74 2.12
N SER A 230 -14.28 2.49 1.82
CA SER A 230 -13.45 2.29 0.63
C SER A 230 -12.19 1.50 1.00
N ARG A 231 -11.01 1.93 0.55
CA ARG A 231 -9.77 1.17 0.75
C ARG A 231 -8.73 1.95 1.53
N PHE A 232 -7.95 1.22 2.32
CA PHE A 232 -6.63 1.65 2.74
C PHE A 232 -5.61 1.00 1.81
N ARG A 233 -4.85 1.81 1.08
CA ARG A 233 -3.86 1.31 0.12
C ARG A 233 -2.51 1.92 0.41
N SER A 234 -1.49 1.09 0.45
CA SER A 234 -0.11 1.53 0.67
C SER A 234 0.85 0.97 -0.37
N ASN A 235 1.75 1.85 -0.82
CA ASN A 235 2.96 1.54 -1.59
C ASN A 235 4.11 2.32 -0.96
N GLN A 236 4.89 1.69 -0.08
CA GLN A 236 5.90 2.36 0.73
C GLN A 236 7.17 1.52 0.90
N ASN A 237 8.26 2.24 1.19
CA ASN A 237 9.49 1.65 1.72
C ASN A 237 9.58 2.00 3.21
N ILE A 238 9.47 1.00 4.08
CA ILE A 238 9.28 1.17 5.52
C ILE A 238 10.34 0.40 6.29
N ASP A 239 11.01 1.05 7.22
CA ASP A 239 11.85 0.42 8.25
C ASP A 239 11.30 0.74 9.63
N LEU A 240 10.73 -0.26 10.30
CA LEU A 240 10.07 -0.14 11.59
C LEU A 240 11.04 -0.46 12.74
N PRO A 241 10.92 0.21 13.90
CA PRO A 241 11.52 -0.25 15.13
C PRO A 241 10.92 -1.58 15.63
N ALA A 242 11.64 -2.25 16.54
CA ALA A 242 11.29 -3.60 17.02
C ALA A 242 9.84 -3.74 17.52
N SER A 243 9.29 -2.71 18.18
CA SER A 243 7.99 -2.75 18.86
C SER A 243 6.89 -1.99 18.10
N ALA A 244 7.17 -1.48 16.90
CA ALA A 244 6.19 -0.74 16.12
C ALA A 244 5.51 -1.66 15.10
N ALA A 245 4.23 -1.39 14.82
CA ALA A 245 3.47 -2.00 13.73
C ALA A 245 3.33 -1.02 12.56
N PHE A 246 2.97 -1.53 11.39
CA PHE A 246 2.66 -0.68 10.25
C PHE A 246 1.26 -0.10 10.38
N VAL A 247 0.25 -0.96 10.49
CA VAL A 247 -1.15 -0.56 10.69
C VAL A 247 -1.76 -1.32 11.86
N ASP A 248 -2.58 -0.63 12.65
CA ASP A 248 -3.36 -1.21 13.75
C ASP A 248 -4.84 -0.91 13.51
N PHE A 249 -5.45 -1.72 12.65
CA PHE A 249 -6.86 -1.71 12.32
C PHE A 249 -7.47 -3.06 12.69
N ALA A 250 -8.72 -3.09 13.11
CA ALA A 250 -9.49 -4.32 13.28
C ALA A 250 -10.23 -4.67 11.98
N SER A 251 -10.54 -5.95 11.77
CA SER A 251 -11.35 -6.37 10.61
C SER A 251 -12.70 -5.66 10.57
N SER A 252 -13.29 -5.40 11.74
CA SER A 252 -14.57 -4.67 11.88
C SER A 252 -14.51 -3.20 11.47
N ASP A 253 -13.31 -2.62 11.34
CA ASP A 253 -13.12 -1.24 10.92
C ASP A 253 -13.40 -1.04 9.43
N PHE A 254 -13.44 -2.12 8.67
CA PHE A 254 -13.69 -2.10 7.24
C PHE A 254 -15.08 -2.65 6.90
N THR A 255 -15.80 -1.99 6.00
CA THR A 255 -17.03 -2.55 5.42
C THR A 255 -16.71 -3.86 4.67
N ASN A 256 -15.54 -3.93 4.04
CA ASN A 256 -14.97 -5.14 3.45
C ASN A 256 -13.47 -5.19 3.78
N PRO A 257 -13.00 -6.10 4.65
CA PRO A 257 -11.59 -6.22 5.02
C PRO A 257 -10.62 -6.41 3.82
N SER A 258 -11.13 -6.89 2.68
CA SER A 258 -10.34 -7.02 1.46
C SER A 258 -9.86 -5.67 0.89
N THR A 259 -10.35 -4.56 1.39
CA THR A 259 -9.93 -3.22 0.98
C THR A 259 -8.66 -2.71 1.69
N LEU A 260 -8.13 -3.45 2.67
CA LEU A 260 -6.77 -3.22 3.17
C LEU A 260 -5.77 -3.80 2.17
N GLN A 261 -5.03 -2.94 1.47
CA GLN A 261 -4.17 -3.31 0.35
C GLN A 261 -2.72 -2.83 0.56
N LEU A 262 -1.76 -3.75 0.37
CA LEU A 262 -0.34 -3.46 0.35
C LEU A 262 0.21 -3.90 -1.02
N GLU A 263 0.73 -2.98 -1.80
CA GLU A 263 1.18 -3.22 -3.17
C GLU A 263 2.59 -2.68 -3.39
N GLY A 264 3.55 -3.56 -3.66
CA GLY A 264 4.93 -3.16 -3.90
C GLY A 264 5.61 -2.52 -2.67
N CYS A 265 5.15 -2.81 -1.47
CA CYS A 265 5.79 -2.35 -0.25
C CYS A 265 7.11 -3.10 0.00
N ILE A 266 8.08 -2.38 0.54
CA ILE A 266 9.29 -2.96 1.12
C ILE A 266 9.22 -2.68 2.62
N ILE A 267 9.11 -3.75 3.43
CA ILE A 267 9.00 -3.63 4.89
C ILE A 267 10.19 -4.32 5.54
N SER A 268 10.91 -3.57 6.34
CA SER A 268 12.00 -4.05 7.18
C SER A 268 11.75 -3.69 8.64
N ARG A 269 12.43 -4.37 9.52
CA ARG A 269 12.44 -4.12 10.95
C ARG A 269 13.89 -4.12 11.45
N ASN A 270 14.35 -2.97 11.94
CA ASN A 270 15.77 -2.76 12.29
C ASN A 270 16.71 -3.19 11.15
N GLY A 271 16.39 -2.82 9.91
CA GLY A 271 17.19 -3.12 8.73
C GLY A 271 17.09 -4.55 8.19
N ALA A 272 16.37 -5.46 8.84
CA ALA A 272 16.09 -6.81 8.32
C ALA A 272 14.66 -6.89 7.77
N PHE A 273 14.44 -7.64 6.70
CA PHE A 273 13.09 -7.84 6.16
C PHE A 273 12.19 -8.51 7.21
N ASP A 274 11.03 -7.91 7.44
CA ASP A 274 10.03 -8.45 8.37
C ASP A 274 9.13 -9.44 7.63
N SER A 275 9.06 -10.67 8.12
CA SER A 275 8.24 -11.74 7.55
C SER A 275 7.00 -12.08 8.40
N SER A 276 6.72 -11.27 9.43
CA SER A 276 5.62 -11.53 10.36
C SER A 276 4.42 -10.64 10.07
N ASP A 277 3.34 -11.21 9.54
CA ASP A 277 2.09 -10.49 9.29
C ASP A 277 1.50 -9.91 10.57
N SER A 278 1.62 -10.62 11.69
CA SER A 278 1.14 -10.16 13.00
C SER A 278 1.84 -8.89 13.48
N ASN A 279 3.07 -8.63 13.03
CA ASN A 279 3.80 -7.40 13.35
C ASN A 279 3.41 -6.24 12.43
N ILE A 280 2.90 -6.55 11.23
CA ILE A 280 2.51 -5.54 10.24
C ILE A 280 1.08 -5.11 10.48
N THR A 281 0.18 -6.06 10.72
CA THR A 281 -1.26 -5.85 10.91
C THR A 281 -1.80 -6.66 12.10
N PRO A 282 -1.43 -6.32 13.35
CA PRO A 282 -1.63 -7.21 14.51
C PRO A 282 -3.10 -7.54 14.82
N ASN A 283 -4.05 -6.68 14.44
CA ASN A 283 -5.46 -6.83 14.80
C ASN A 283 -6.37 -7.24 13.64
N VAL A 284 -5.83 -7.44 12.45
CA VAL A 284 -6.59 -8.00 11.33
C VAL A 284 -6.38 -9.51 11.30
N ALA A 285 -7.46 -10.28 11.38
CA ALA A 285 -7.35 -11.73 11.29
C ALA A 285 -6.79 -12.14 9.91
N ALA A 286 -5.90 -13.14 9.90
CA ALA A 286 -5.29 -13.62 8.65
C ALA A 286 -6.34 -14.07 7.62
N SER A 287 -7.48 -14.63 8.07
CA SER A 287 -8.63 -14.99 7.22
C SER A 287 -9.29 -13.79 6.54
N ASP A 288 -9.16 -12.59 7.12
CA ASP A 288 -9.79 -11.36 6.64
C ASP A 288 -8.83 -10.52 5.79
N LEU A 289 -7.52 -10.75 5.95
CA LEU A 289 -6.53 -10.12 5.07
C LEU A 289 -6.81 -10.59 3.66
N ALA A 290 -7.35 -9.69 2.89
CA ALA A 290 -7.43 -9.94 1.48
C ALA A 290 -6.02 -10.08 0.96
N SER A 291 -5.81 -11.06 0.19
CA SER A 291 -4.65 -11.32 -0.60
C SER A 291 -4.33 -10.22 -1.64
N ASN A 292 -4.56 -8.98 -1.32
CA ASN A 292 -4.13 -7.82 -2.08
C ASN A 292 -2.74 -7.32 -1.66
N TRP A 293 -1.92 -8.23 -1.14
CA TRP A 293 -0.53 -7.97 -0.80
C TRP A 293 0.35 -8.40 -1.96
N VAL A 294 0.37 -7.58 -3.01
CA VAL A 294 0.97 -7.91 -4.30
C VAL A 294 2.37 -7.33 -4.41
N GLY A 295 3.35 -8.17 -4.75
CA GLY A 295 4.71 -7.73 -5.06
C GLY A 295 5.45 -7.09 -3.90
N ASN A 296 5.13 -7.45 -2.65
CA ASN A 296 5.78 -6.91 -1.46
C ASN A 296 7.09 -7.67 -1.15
N ILE A 297 8.05 -6.96 -0.54
CA ILE A 297 9.31 -7.52 -0.05
C ILE A 297 9.37 -7.29 1.45
N GLY A 298 9.73 -8.33 2.22
CA GLY A 298 9.82 -8.27 3.68
C GLY A 298 8.49 -8.53 4.40
N ILE A 299 7.41 -8.76 3.67
CA ILE A 299 6.19 -9.33 4.22
C ILE A 299 6.22 -10.82 3.93
N GLY A 300 6.11 -11.66 4.95
CA GLY A 300 5.89 -13.09 4.80
C GLY A 300 4.57 -13.31 4.07
N ASN A 301 4.56 -14.24 3.11
CA ASN A 301 3.35 -14.66 2.41
C ASN A 301 2.69 -13.67 1.44
N THR A 302 3.45 -13.24 0.44
CA THR A 302 2.87 -12.62 -0.76
C THR A 302 2.15 -13.65 -1.67
N PHE A 303 2.25 -14.93 -1.37
CA PHE A 303 1.62 -16.02 -2.11
C PHE A 303 0.46 -16.61 -1.32
N VAL A 304 -0.73 -16.45 -1.87
CA VAL A 304 -1.95 -17.07 -1.34
C VAL A 304 -2.12 -18.43 -1.98
N GLY A 305 -2.26 -19.45 -1.17
CA GLY A 305 -2.44 -20.80 -1.65
C GLY A 305 -2.00 -21.88 -0.68
N GLY A 306 -1.82 -23.07 -1.17
CA GLY A 306 -1.32 -24.20 -0.41
C GLY A 306 -0.72 -25.25 -1.32
N ARG A 307 0.19 -26.05 -0.77
CA ARG A 307 0.83 -27.18 -1.43
C ARG A 307 0.76 -28.39 -0.50
N ALA A 308 0.33 -29.51 -1.03
CA ALA A 308 0.39 -30.80 -0.36
C ALA A 308 1.32 -31.75 -1.12
N SER A 309 2.24 -32.39 -0.43
CA SER A 309 3.19 -33.35 -0.99
C SER A 309 3.17 -34.65 -0.20
N VAL A 310 3.15 -35.78 -0.90
CA VAL A 310 3.25 -37.11 -0.26
C VAL A 310 4.70 -37.36 0.14
N ILE A 311 4.91 -37.63 1.43
CA ILE A 311 6.23 -38.00 1.97
C ILE A 311 6.31 -39.45 2.45
N LEU A 312 5.18 -40.04 2.72
CA LEU A 312 5.04 -41.47 3.00
C LEU A 312 3.72 -41.92 2.39
N ASP A 313 3.82 -42.79 1.42
CA ASP A 313 2.68 -43.31 0.69
C ASP A 313 1.82 -44.31 1.50
N ALA A 314 0.61 -44.51 1.04
CA ALA A 314 -0.28 -45.56 1.49
C ALA A 314 -1.25 -45.95 0.34
N PRO A 315 -1.64 -47.21 0.24
CA PRO A 315 -2.61 -47.60 -0.78
C PRO A 315 -3.99 -47.00 -0.49
N THR A 316 -4.59 -46.42 -1.49
CA THR A 316 -6.02 -46.09 -1.53
C THR A 316 -6.78 -47.36 -1.93
N THR A 317 -7.66 -47.80 -1.05
CA THR A 317 -8.44 -49.03 -1.29
C THR A 317 -9.55 -48.75 -2.33
N ILE A 318 -9.52 -49.44 -3.43
CA ILE A 318 -10.57 -49.40 -4.45
C ILE A 318 -11.60 -50.48 -4.15
N ASN A 319 -12.74 -50.10 -3.62
CA ASN A 319 -13.81 -51.04 -3.21
C ASN A 319 -14.64 -51.52 -4.39
N THR A 320 -14.81 -50.68 -5.37
CA THR A 320 -15.65 -50.92 -6.55
C THR A 320 -15.01 -50.34 -7.80
N VAL A 321 -15.04 -51.07 -8.89
CA VAL A 321 -14.55 -50.60 -10.20
C VAL A 321 -15.36 -49.36 -10.60
N ASP A 322 -14.69 -48.35 -11.19
CA ASP A 322 -15.25 -47.07 -11.62
C ASP A 322 -15.80 -46.16 -10.49
N VAL A 323 -15.62 -46.53 -9.22
CA VAL A 323 -15.99 -45.66 -8.10
C VAL A 323 -14.76 -44.86 -7.62
N PHE A 324 -14.95 -43.57 -7.45
CA PHE A 324 -13.90 -42.68 -6.95
C PHE A 324 -13.78 -42.80 -5.44
N GLU A 325 -12.53 -42.88 -4.98
CA GLU A 325 -12.17 -42.91 -3.57
C GLU A 325 -11.20 -41.74 -3.28
N THR A 326 -11.32 -41.15 -2.11
CA THR A 326 -10.40 -40.06 -1.69
C THR A 326 -8.96 -40.60 -1.61
N VAL A 327 -8.00 -39.89 -2.21
CA VAL A 327 -6.60 -40.28 -2.19
C VAL A 327 -6.06 -40.19 -0.77
N VAL A 328 -5.46 -41.27 -0.29
CA VAL A 328 -4.85 -41.33 1.04
C VAL A 328 -3.33 -41.46 0.93
N ALA A 329 -2.62 -41.01 1.98
CA ALA A 329 -1.22 -41.27 2.19
C ALA A 329 -0.93 -41.40 3.69
N SER A 330 0.10 -42.16 4.06
CA SER A 330 0.49 -42.32 5.46
C SER A 330 1.01 -41.01 6.06
N ALA A 331 1.67 -40.18 5.25
CA ALA A 331 2.09 -38.84 5.67
C ALA A 331 2.14 -37.85 4.51
N TRP A 332 1.74 -36.63 4.80
CA TRP A 332 1.78 -35.48 3.93
C TRP A 332 2.65 -34.38 4.54
N ILE A 333 3.46 -33.68 3.73
CA ILE A 333 3.92 -32.32 4.04
C ILE A 333 2.93 -31.35 3.42
N VAL A 334 2.44 -30.43 4.21
CA VAL A 334 1.57 -29.35 3.73
C VAL A 334 2.24 -28.04 4.01
N ASP A 335 2.68 -27.37 2.95
CA ASP A 335 3.18 -26.02 2.98
C ASP A 335 1.98 -25.09 2.75
N LEU A 336 1.54 -24.47 3.83
CA LEU A 336 0.43 -23.54 3.79
C LEU A 336 0.94 -22.14 3.50
N LEU A 337 0.34 -21.50 2.53
CA LEU A 337 0.48 -20.09 2.24
C LEU A 337 -0.73 -19.36 2.85
N GLU A 338 -0.70 -18.03 2.90
CA GLU A 338 -1.79 -17.26 3.48
C GLU A 338 -3.16 -17.66 2.93
N HIS A 339 -4.16 -17.57 3.79
CA HIS A 339 -5.56 -17.86 3.53
C HIS A 339 -5.90 -19.32 3.20
N PHE A 340 -5.02 -20.23 3.50
CA PHE A 340 -5.29 -21.68 3.40
C PHE A 340 -4.96 -22.40 4.69
N ASP A 341 -5.70 -23.45 4.97
CA ASP A 341 -5.34 -24.47 5.95
C ASP A 341 -5.43 -25.88 5.36
N SER A 342 -4.92 -26.83 6.11
CA SER A 342 -4.98 -28.25 5.76
C SER A 342 -6.12 -28.92 6.49
N LEU A 343 -6.97 -29.57 5.75
CA LEU A 343 -8.13 -30.30 6.22
C LEU A 343 -7.95 -31.80 5.97
N ALA A 344 -8.33 -32.62 6.94
CA ALA A 344 -8.46 -34.06 6.71
C ALA A 344 -9.75 -34.36 5.94
N VAL A 345 -9.63 -35.13 4.85
CA VAL A 345 -10.76 -35.61 4.06
C VAL A 345 -10.78 -37.12 4.17
N ASP A 346 -11.90 -37.70 4.56
CA ASP A 346 -12.11 -39.15 4.70
C ASP A 346 -10.94 -39.88 5.39
N GLY A 347 -10.53 -39.37 6.55
CA GLY A 347 -9.47 -39.98 7.37
C GLY A 347 -8.07 -39.50 7.02
N SER A 348 -7.40 -40.11 6.06
CA SER A 348 -6.00 -39.83 5.70
C SER A 348 -5.79 -39.05 4.41
N GLY A 349 -6.85 -38.70 3.71
CA GLY A 349 -6.82 -37.76 2.60
C GLY A 349 -6.53 -36.32 3.07
N ARG A 350 -6.05 -35.49 2.17
CA ARG A 350 -5.78 -34.09 2.46
C ARG A 350 -6.48 -33.15 1.49
N GLY A 351 -7.16 -32.16 2.07
CA GLY A 351 -7.73 -31.03 1.35
C GLY A 351 -6.98 -29.73 1.71
N LEU A 352 -6.94 -28.83 0.76
CA LEU A 352 -6.47 -27.46 0.95
C LEU A 352 -7.70 -26.55 1.01
N ARG A 353 -8.02 -26.00 2.20
CA ARG A 353 -9.21 -25.22 2.46
C ARG A 353 -8.90 -23.72 2.38
N HIS A 354 -9.74 -22.98 1.66
CA HIS A 354 -9.68 -21.54 1.52
C HIS A 354 -10.34 -20.85 2.72
N LEU A 355 -9.60 -19.96 3.39
CA LEU A 355 -10.04 -19.27 4.61
C LEU A 355 -10.46 -17.81 4.38
N ALA A 356 -10.03 -17.16 3.28
CA ALA A 356 -10.39 -15.78 3.04
C ALA A 356 -11.89 -15.60 2.84
N ASN A 357 -12.44 -14.51 3.33
CA ASN A 357 -13.86 -14.19 3.26
C ASN A 357 -14.32 -13.61 1.90
N VAL A 358 -13.45 -13.63 0.91
CA VAL A 358 -13.71 -13.12 -0.44
C VAL A 358 -13.45 -14.20 -1.47
N PRO A 359 -14.40 -14.45 -2.40
CA PRO A 359 -14.21 -15.38 -3.49
C PRO A 359 -12.99 -15.04 -4.36
N ARG A 360 -12.27 -16.06 -4.81
CA ARG A 360 -11.06 -15.87 -5.61
C ARG A 360 -10.80 -16.96 -6.60
N SER A 361 -10.18 -16.58 -7.72
CA SER A 361 -9.69 -17.50 -8.73
C SER A 361 -8.29 -18.00 -8.40
N TYR A 362 -8.14 -19.32 -8.45
CA TYR A 362 -6.88 -20.03 -8.20
C TYR A 362 -6.51 -20.89 -9.40
N GLU A 363 -5.20 -20.99 -9.62
CA GLU A 363 -4.61 -22.01 -10.48
C GLU A 363 -4.34 -23.25 -9.64
N ILE A 364 -4.73 -24.41 -10.15
CA ILE A 364 -4.37 -25.70 -9.60
C ILE A 364 -3.35 -26.35 -10.50
N SER A 365 -2.30 -26.86 -9.89
CA SER A 365 -1.29 -27.66 -10.57
C SER A 365 -0.95 -28.89 -9.74
N GLY A 366 -0.61 -29.97 -10.39
CA GLY A 366 -0.16 -31.19 -9.73
C GLY A 366 0.69 -32.04 -10.66
N ASP A 367 1.78 -32.56 -10.11
CA ASP A 367 2.60 -33.59 -10.71
C ASP A 367 2.47 -34.82 -9.84
N LEU A 368 1.70 -35.79 -10.31
CA LEU A 368 1.32 -36.97 -9.54
C LEU A 368 1.85 -38.22 -10.22
N VAL A 369 2.32 -39.15 -9.38
CA VAL A 369 2.73 -40.49 -9.80
C VAL A 369 1.85 -41.48 -9.07
N VAL A 370 1.16 -42.29 -9.81
CA VAL A 370 0.25 -43.34 -9.27
C VAL A 370 0.77 -44.69 -9.65
N SER A 371 0.96 -45.57 -8.65
CA SER A 371 1.23 -46.98 -8.87
C SER A 371 0.00 -47.85 -8.59
N GLY A 372 -0.04 -49.03 -9.21
CA GLY A 372 -1.12 -49.98 -9.06
C GLY A 372 -0.91 -51.20 -9.95
N PRO A 373 -1.96 -52.03 -10.17
CA PRO A 373 -1.84 -53.20 -11.05
C PRO A 373 -1.49 -52.81 -12.49
N SER A 374 -0.59 -53.57 -13.08
CA SER A 374 -0.11 -53.35 -14.45
C SER A 374 -1.24 -53.44 -15.45
N ASN A 375 -1.25 -52.48 -16.38
CA ASN A 375 -2.27 -52.30 -17.44
C ASN A 375 -3.66 -51.87 -16.96
N ASP A 376 -3.84 -51.57 -15.67
CA ASP A 376 -5.10 -51.01 -15.22
C ASP A 376 -5.23 -49.55 -15.71
N GLU A 377 -6.46 -49.16 -16.03
CA GLU A 377 -6.82 -47.82 -16.40
C GLU A 377 -7.26 -47.03 -15.14
N VAL A 378 -6.59 -45.92 -14.88
CA VAL A 378 -6.75 -45.15 -13.66
C VAL A 378 -7.16 -43.73 -14.00
N THR A 379 -8.11 -43.19 -13.27
CA THR A 379 -8.54 -41.80 -13.39
C THR A 379 -8.21 -41.08 -12.08
N VAL A 380 -7.48 -39.95 -12.19
CA VAL A 380 -7.29 -39.00 -11.09
C VAL A 380 -8.18 -37.80 -11.31
N LYS A 381 -8.84 -37.34 -10.25
CA LYS A 381 -9.79 -36.26 -10.26
C LYS A 381 -9.40 -35.19 -9.24
N VAL A 382 -9.54 -33.91 -9.57
CA VAL A 382 -9.57 -32.81 -8.63
C VAL A 382 -11.00 -32.47 -8.32
N VAL A 383 -11.33 -32.48 -7.05
CA VAL A 383 -12.69 -32.23 -6.56
C VAL A 383 -12.66 -30.95 -5.71
N LYS A 384 -13.60 -30.05 -5.95
CA LYS A 384 -13.95 -28.94 -5.07
C LYS A 384 -15.11 -29.35 -4.19
N TYR A 385 -14.98 -29.17 -2.90
CA TYR A 385 -16.13 -29.14 -2.01
C TYR A 385 -16.60 -27.69 -1.87
N ASP A 386 -17.82 -27.42 -2.28
CA ASP A 386 -18.50 -26.14 -2.10
C ASP A 386 -19.17 -26.14 -0.72
N SER A 387 -18.65 -25.32 0.16
CA SER A 387 -19.11 -25.24 1.56
C SER A 387 -20.52 -24.66 1.68
N SER A 388 -20.92 -23.80 0.76
CA SER A 388 -22.23 -23.15 0.76
C SER A 388 -23.34 -24.06 0.28
N ALA A 389 -23.05 -24.91 -0.71
CA ALA A 389 -23.96 -25.91 -1.26
C ALA A 389 -23.90 -27.25 -0.52
N ALA A 390 -22.90 -27.46 0.33
CA ALA A 390 -22.55 -28.73 0.97
C ALA A 390 -22.45 -29.87 -0.07
N ALA A 391 -21.81 -29.59 -1.19
CA ALA A 391 -21.74 -30.49 -2.35
C ALA A 391 -20.33 -30.49 -2.97
N THR A 392 -20.00 -31.58 -3.65
CA THR A 392 -18.78 -31.76 -4.43
C THR A 392 -18.97 -31.39 -5.88
N VAL A 393 -17.96 -30.78 -6.48
CA VAL A 393 -17.90 -30.43 -7.90
C VAL A 393 -16.59 -30.93 -8.50
N ASP A 394 -16.71 -31.69 -9.58
CA ASP A 394 -15.53 -32.15 -10.33
C ASP A 394 -14.92 -30.98 -11.11
N ILE A 395 -13.67 -30.66 -10.81
CA ILE A 395 -12.97 -29.55 -11.45
C ILE A 395 -12.13 -30.01 -12.63
N TYR A 396 -11.48 -31.15 -12.47
CA TYR A 396 -10.59 -31.71 -13.48
C TYR A 396 -10.51 -33.23 -13.33
N SER A 397 -10.40 -33.94 -14.44
CA SER A 397 -10.11 -35.38 -14.42
C SER A 397 -9.17 -35.76 -15.56
N GLN A 398 -8.30 -36.70 -15.29
CA GLN A 398 -7.39 -37.27 -16.28
C GLN A 398 -7.33 -38.79 -16.12
N THR A 399 -7.46 -39.54 -17.22
CA THR A 399 -7.33 -40.98 -17.25
C THR A 399 -6.01 -41.39 -17.90
N ARG A 400 -5.34 -42.37 -17.32
CA ARG A 400 -4.07 -42.96 -17.79
C ARG A 400 -4.06 -44.45 -17.53
N GLN A 401 -3.35 -45.17 -18.38
CA GLN A 401 -3.04 -46.58 -18.14
C GLN A 401 -1.75 -46.70 -17.32
N ILE A 402 -1.74 -47.60 -16.34
CA ILE A 402 -0.54 -47.94 -15.60
C ILE A 402 0.38 -48.75 -16.53
N ASN A 403 1.55 -48.19 -16.80
CA ASN A 403 2.52 -48.80 -17.68
C ASN A 403 3.29 -49.90 -16.94
N ASN A 404 3.44 -51.05 -17.58
CA ASN A 404 4.31 -52.11 -17.12
C ASN A 404 5.76 -51.73 -17.41
N LEU A 405 6.46 -51.25 -16.41
CA LEU A 405 7.87 -50.90 -16.54
C LEU A 405 8.76 -52.05 -16.09
N THR A 406 9.79 -52.36 -16.87
CA THR A 406 10.78 -53.41 -16.52
C THR A 406 11.42 -53.05 -15.18
N GLY A 407 11.26 -53.88 -14.14
CA GLY A 407 11.79 -53.66 -12.79
C GLY A 407 10.72 -53.55 -11.70
N GLY A 408 9.45 -53.78 -11.99
CA GLY A 408 8.39 -53.88 -10.98
C GLY A 408 7.87 -52.55 -10.43
N ARG A 409 8.03 -51.47 -11.20
CA ARG A 409 7.35 -50.21 -10.94
C ARG A 409 6.33 -49.93 -12.02
N ASP A 410 5.11 -50.33 -11.77
CA ASP A 410 4.00 -50.07 -12.66
C ASP A 410 3.34 -48.77 -12.26
N VAL A 411 3.59 -47.69 -13.04
CA VAL A 411 3.17 -46.33 -12.70
C VAL A 411 2.52 -45.59 -13.87
N ALA A 412 1.66 -44.66 -13.53
CA ALA A 412 1.11 -43.64 -14.43
C ALA A 412 1.46 -42.24 -13.91
N PHE A 413 1.73 -41.34 -14.84
CA PHE A 413 2.07 -39.93 -14.53
C PHE A 413 0.90 -39.05 -14.89
N PHE A 414 0.53 -38.14 -13.99
CA PHE A 414 -0.54 -37.17 -14.17
C PHE A 414 -0.02 -35.78 -13.99
N SER A 415 -0.40 -34.88 -14.87
CA SER A 415 -0.17 -33.44 -14.74
C SER A 415 -1.55 -32.76 -14.74
N ILE A 416 -1.79 -31.97 -13.71
CA ILE A 416 -3.07 -31.31 -13.49
C ILE A 416 -2.92 -29.82 -13.75
N PRO A 417 -3.42 -29.28 -14.86
CA PRO A 417 -3.61 -27.86 -15.06
C PRO A 417 -5.11 -27.53 -14.91
N SER A 418 -5.48 -26.70 -13.96
CA SER A 418 -6.86 -26.23 -13.84
C SER A 418 -6.97 -24.86 -13.20
N VAL A 419 -8.12 -24.22 -13.33
CA VAL A 419 -8.47 -22.95 -12.69
C VAL A 419 -9.86 -23.11 -12.07
N LEU A 420 -10.00 -22.61 -10.82
CA LEU A 420 -11.29 -22.60 -10.14
C LEU A 420 -11.44 -21.36 -9.27
N GLU A 421 -12.68 -21.08 -8.92
CA GLU A 421 -13.04 -20.08 -7.90
C GLU A 421 -13.37 -20.79 -6.59
N LEU A 422 -12.80 -20.27 -5.48
CA LEU A 422 -13.06 -20.75 -4.13
C LEU A 422 -13.69 -19.64 -3.29
N ASP A 423 -14.80 -19.97 -2.67
CA ASP A 423 -15.42 -19.21 -1.61
C ASP A 423 -14.81 -19.55 -0.25
N GLN A 424 -15.15 -18.80 0.79
CA GLN A 424 -14.69 -19.09 2.13
C GLN A 424 -15.14 -20.49 2.59
N ASN A 425 -14.20 -21.24 3.15
CA ASN A 425 -14.34 -22.64 3.60
C ASN A 425 -14.52 -23.68 2.49
N ASP A 426 -14.49 -23.30 1.22
CA ASP A 426 -14.34 -24.26 0.15
C ASP A 426 -12.99 -24.94 0.25
N TYR A 427 -12.91 -26.20 -0.14
CA TYR A 427 -11.64 -26.93 -0.18
C TYR A 427 -11.52 -27.79 -1.42
N VAL A 428 -10.28 -28.06 -1.78
CA VAL A 428 -9.93 -28.91 -2.92
C VAL A 428 -9.10 -30.10 -2.46
N TYR A 429 -9.36 -31.25 -3.06
CA TYR A 429 -8.68 -32.50 -2.75
C TYR A 429 -8.64 -33.41 -3.99
N LEU A 430 -7.97 -34.56 -3.86
CA LEU A 430 -7.80 -35.53 -4.92
C LEU A 430 -8.67 -36.78 -4.68
N GLU A 431 -9.28 -37.26 -5.73
CA GLU A 431 -9.92 -38.56 -5.79
C GLU A 431 -9.30 -39.42 -6.90
N ILE A 432 -9.38 -40.72 -6.75
CA ILE A 432 -8.83 -41.70 -7.69
C ILE A 432 -9.78 -42.86 -7.88
N SER A 433 -9.88 -43.37 -9.11
CA SER A 433 -10.63 -44.58 -9.42
C SER A 433 -9.83 -45.51 -10.33
N ASN A 434 -10.15 -46.79 -10.26
CA ASN A 434 -9.64 -47.82 -11.15
C ASN A 434 -10.81 -48.37 -11.98
N SER A 435 -10.75 -48.21 -13.29
CA SER A 435 -11.82 -48.67 -14.20
C SER A 435 -11.62 -50.07 -14.69
N THR A 436 -10.52 -50.73 -14.34
CA THR A 436 -10.20 -52.08 -14.80
C THR A 436 -10.39 -53.15 -13.73
N SER A 437 -10.00 -52.83 -12.49
CA SER A 437 -10.03 -53.82 -11.40
C SER A 437 -10.31 -53.16 -10.04
N THR A 438 -10.49 -53.95 -9.00
CA THR A 438 -10.51 -53.50 -7.60
C THR A 438 -9.08 -53.46 -6.96
N GLY A 439 -8.05 -53.47 -7.80
CA GLY A 439 -6.69 -53.35 -7.32
C GLY A 439 -6.44 -51.98 -6.71
N ASN A 440 -5.80 -51.96 -5.52
CA ASN A 440 -5.48 -50.74 -4.83
C ASN A 440 -4.51 -49.84 -5.62
N LEU A 441 -4.68 -48.56 -5.48
CA LEU A 441 -3.85 -47.55 -6.13
C LEU A 441 -3.08 -46.77 -5.07
N THR A 442 -1.82 -46.42 -5.35
CA THR A 442 -0.96 -45.67 -4.42
C THR A 442 -0.48 -44.39 -5.08
N LEU A 443 -0.70 -43.27 -4.42
CA LEU A 443 -0.08 -42.01 -4.79
C LEU A 443 1.34 -42.00 -4.22
N GLU A 444 2.34 -42.05 -5.10
CA GLU A 444 3.74 -42.25 -4.77
C GLU A 444 4.36 -41.02 -4.06
N VAL A 445 5.38 -41.32 -3.23
CA VAL A 445 6.21 -40.29 -2.58
C VAL A 445 6.76 -39.30 -3.63
N GLY A 446 6.69 -38.03 -3.30
CA GLY A 446 7.10 -36.93 -4.19
C GLY A 446 6.00 -36.41 -5.11
N SER A 447 4.82 -37.05 -5.12
CA SER A 447 3.63 -36.44 -5.76
C SER A 447 3.24 -35.15 -5.08
N VAL A 448 2.96 -34.14 -5.87
CA VAL A 448 2.69 -32.76 -5.41
C VAL A 448 1.39 -32.24 -5.98
N PHE A 449 0.61 -31.60 -5.13
CA PHE A 449 -0.61 -30.88 -5.50
C PHE A 449 -0.58 -29.47 -4.94
N THR A 450 -0.82 -28.47 -5.77
CA THR A 450 -0.68 -27.06 -5.41
C THR A 450 -1.93 -26.27 -5.83
N VAL A 451 -2.40 -25.40 -4.96
CA VAL A 451 -3.39 -24.36 -5.23
C VAL A 451 -2.71 -23.01 -5.03
N LYS A 452 -2.70 -22.18 -6.06
CA LYS A 452 -1.99 -20.90 -6.06
C LYS A 452 -2.86 -19.80 -6.62
N LYS A 453 -2.85 -18.62 -6.00
CA LYS A 453 -3.55 -17.45 -6.56
C LYS A 453 -3.05 -17.15 -7.97
N ARG A 454 -4.00 -16.91 -8.86
CA ARG A 454 -3.76 -16.52 -10.24
C ARG A 454 -3.39 -15.02 -10.35
#